data_b38078f7f3b256b1bcbd11a99e5dd190
#
_entry.id   b38078f7f3b256b1bcbd11a99e5dd190
#
_cell.length_a   1.000
_cell.length_b   1.000
_cell.length_c   1.000
_cell.angle_alpha   90.00
_cell.angle_beta   90.00
_cell.angle_gamma   90.00
#
_symmetry.space_group_name_H-M   'P 1'
#
loop_
_entity.id
_entity.type
_entity.pdbx_description
1 polymer ?
#
loop_
_entity_poly.entity_id
_entity_poly.type
_entity_poly.pdbx_seq_one_letter_code
_entity_poly.pdbx_strand_id
1 'polypeptide(L)'
;MSQQKPRQRGGRVPDKATPEQVMGLARNLPLTHSVPGKAPEDATPGQLGFLANLFEKENASRAESKRRRLPGQAGFPQSRPWRDTTGGMASFPADRGSEQPESLEFVDRDEDLVLYGDVGCGKTHLAIAIGMLACQRMIPVRFFTASSPVMRLRKAQDDNRLDAELKSIGRAGLVIIDELGHLPIDIDGARLLFQAGADSYETRSVISASNLESGRWGDVFGDGDMAAAAIDRIVHHGRILRFHGESYRNKHSLMK
;
A
#
# COMPACT_ATOMS: atom_id res chain seq x y z
N MET A 1 -25.87 6.69 -37.99
CA MET A 1 -24.55 7.35 -37.97
C MET A 1 -23.74 6.74 -36.84
N SER A 2 -22.87 5.77 -37.17
CA SER A 2 -22.06 5.03 -36.19
C SER A 2 -20.79 5.81 -35.89
N GLN A 3 -20.62 6.27 -34.64
CA GLN A 3 -19.37 6.88 -34.18
C GLN A 3 -18.32 5.81 -33.90
N GLN A 4 -17.31 5.74 -34.74
CA GLN A 4 -16.10 4.95 -34.51
C GLN A 4 -15.27 5.56 -33.37
N LYS A 5 -15.04 4.78 -32.29
CA LYS A 5 -14.06 5.11 -31.23
C LYS A 5 -12.65 5.21 -31.82
N PRO A 6 -11.84 6.21 -31.43
CA PRO A 6 -10.47 6.31 -31.90
C PRO A 6 -9.63 5.13 -31.36
N ARG A 7 -9.00 4.39 -32.27
CA ARG A 7 -7.98 3.38 -31.96
C ARG A 7 -6.78 4.07 -31.32
N GLN A 8 -6.52 3.75 -30.06
CA GLN A 8 -5.24 4.10 -29.43
C GLN A 8 -4.10 3.47 -30.26
N ARG A 9 -3.28 4.32 -30.83
CA ARG A 9 -2.04 3.91 -31.52
C ARG A 9 -1.08 3.37 -30.45
N GLY A 10 -0.95 2.05 -30.37
CA GLY A 10 0.14 1.40 -29.64
C GLY A 10 1.47 1.96 -30.12
N GLY A 11 2.37 2.29 -29.17
CA GLY A 11 3.71 2.74 -29.47
C GLY A 11 4.38 1.76 -30.44
N ARG A 12 4.96 2.30 -31.51
CA ARG A 12 5.68 1.53 -32.54
C ARG A 12 6.97 1.03 -31.88
N VAL A 13 7.05 -0.28 -31.63
CA VAL A 13 8.30 -0.92 -31.21
C VAL A 13 9.34 -0.64 -32.30
N PRO A 14 10.57 -0.22 -31.95
CA PRO A 14 11.62 -0.03 -32.94
C PRO A 14 11.84 -1.34 -33.72
N ASP A 15 11.94 -1.26 -35.05
CA ASP A 15 12.15 -2.43 -35.93
C ASP A 15 13.46 -3.20 -35.65
N LYS A 16 14.27 -2.76 -34.66
CA LYS A 16 15.53 -3.35 -34.25
C LYS A 16 15.61 -3.45 -32.74
N ALA A 17 15.02 -4.50 -32.18
CA ALA A 17 15.25 -4.85 -30.77
C ALA A 17 16.63 -5.51 -30.64
N THR A 18 17.34 -5.22 -29.51
CA THR A 18 18.61 -5.87 -29.21
C THR A 18 18.42 -7.09 -28.32
N PRO A 19 19.37 -8.06 -28.33
CA PRO A 19 19.33 -9.20 -27.40
C PRO A 19 19.17 -8.77 -25.94
N GLU A 20 19.85 -7.71 -25.49
CA GLU A 20 19.79 -7.19 -24.13
C GLU A 20 18.39 -6.66 -23.77
N GLN A 21 17.70 -6.01 -24.72
CA GLN A 21 16.33 -5.55 -24.54
C GLN A 21 15.37 -6.73 -24.36
N VAL A 22 15.50 -7.76 -25.19
CA VAL A 22 14.67 -8.98 -25.07
C VAL A 22 14.93 -9.67 -23.74
N MET A 23 16.19 -9.80 -23.32
CA MET A 23 16.55 -10.37 -22.01
C MET A 23 15.99 -9.55 -20.85
N GLY A 24 16.05 -8.21 -20.93
CA GLY A 24 15.48 -7.30 -19.94
C GLY A 24 13.97 -7.52 -19.76
N LEU A 25 13.24 -7.63 -20.86
CA LEU A 25 11.79 -7.91 -20.86
C LEU A 25 11.46 -9.30 -20.34
N ALA A 26 12.31 -10.29 -20.61
CA ALA A 26 12.13 -11.68 -20.19
C ALA A 26 12.31 -11.89 -18.68
N ARG A 27 13.09 -11.04 -17.98
CA ARG A 27 13.38 -11.17 -16.53
C ARG A 27 12.11 -11.23 -15.66
N ASN A 28 11.05 -10.56 -16.05
CA ASN A 28 9.80 -10.51 -15.31
C ASN A 28 8.82 -11.66 -15.68
N LEU A 29 9.22 -12.53 -16.59
CA LEU A 29 8.43 -13.65 -17.06
C LEU A 29 8.90 -14.95 -16.40
N PRO A 30 8.03 -15.95 -16.18
CA PRO A 30 8.39 -17.23 -15.59
C PRO A 30 9.12 -18.12 -16.61
N LEU A 31 10.18 -17.59 -17.20
CA LEU A 31 11.04 -18.33 -18.11
C LEU A 31 12.28 -18.83 -17.38
N THR A 32 12.77 -20.01 -17.75
CA THR A 32 14.05 -20.52 -17.24
C THR A 32 15.17 -19.59 -17.68
N HIS A 33 16.02 -19.16 -16.76
CA HIS A 33 17.10 -18.18 -17.03
C HIS A 33 18.04 -18.58 -18.17
N SER A 34 18.20 -19.86 -18.44
CA SER A 34 19.08 -20.38 -19.49
C SER A 34 18.53 -20.18 -20.90
N VAL A 35 17.19 -20.05 -21.07
CA VAL A 35 16.58 -19.94 -22.41
C VAL A 35 16.67 -18.51 -22.94
N PRO A 36 16.28 -17.45 -22.20
CA PRO A 36 16.43 -16.08 -22.68
C PRO A 36 17.89 -15.64 -22.87
N GLY A 37 18.84 -16.29 -22.17
CA GLY A 37 20.27 -15.94 -22.26
C GLY A 37 20.95 -16.42 -23.55
N LYS A 38 20.49 -17.53 -24.14
CA LYS A 38 21.11 -18.13 -25.33
C LYS A 38 20.33 -17.88 -26.62
N ALA A 39 18.99 -17.93 -26.57
CA ALA A 39 18.16 -17.80 -27.74
C ALA A 39 18.30 -16.47 -28.51
N PRO A 40 18.58 -15.30 -27.86
CA PRO A 40 18.76 -14.05 -28.58
C PRO A 40 20.08 -13.93 -29.32
N GLU A 41 21.12 -14.69 -28.99
CA GLU A 41 22.46 -14.61 -29.62
C GLU A 41 22.42 -15.04 -31.07
N ASP A 42 21.61 -16.06 -31.40
CA ASP A 42 21.44 -16.61 -32.74
C ASP A 42 20.21 -16.06 -33.48
N ALA A 43 19.46 -15.14 -32.86
CA ALA A 43 18.22 -14.64 -33.42
C ALA A 43 18.41 -13.56 -34.48
N THR A 44 17.66 -13.64 -35.56
CA THR A 44 17.60 -12.57 -36.55
C THR A 44 16.93 -11.31 -35.99
N PRO A 45 17.20 -10.11 -36.54
CA PRO A 45 16.57 -8.86 -36.08
C PRO A 45 15.03 -8.91 -36.07
N GLY A 46 14.41 -9.60 -37.02
CA GLY A 46 12.96 -9.80 -37.06
C GLY A 46 12.44 -10.69 -35.93
N GLN A 47 13.17 -11.73 -35.54
CA GLN A 47 12.84 -12.58 -34.40
C GLN A 47 13.00 -11.84 -33.08
N LEU A 48 14.04 -11.04 -32.93
CA LEU A 48 14.21 -10.18 -31.75
C LEU A 48 13.09 -9.16 -31.60
N GLY A 49 12.68 -8.52 -32.69
CA GLY A 49 11.55 -7.58 -32.70
C GLY A 49 10.22 -8.27 -32.35
N PHE A 50 9.98 -9.48 -32.84
CA PHE A 50 8.79 -10.28 -32.46
C PHE A 50 8.79 -10.64 -30.98
N LEU A 51 9.92 -11.14 -30.44
CA LEU A 51 10.05 -11.50 -29.02
C LEU A 51 9.88 -10.28 -28.12
N ALA A 52 10.51 -9.15 -28.44
CA ALA A 52 10.35 -7.92 -27.69
C ALA A 52 8.88 -7.49 -27.61
N ASN A 53 8.18 -7.47 -28.73
CA ASN A 53 6.75 -7.12 -28.78
C ASN A 53 5.89 -8.10 -27.98
N LEU A 54 6.16 -9.39 -28.06
CA LEU A 54 5.45 -10.42 -27.31
C LEU A 54 5.64 -10.22 -25.80
N PHE A 55 6.89 -10.05 -25.36
CA PHE A 55 7.20 -9.88 -23.93
C PHE A 55 6.71 -8.54 -23.37
N GLU A 56 6.73 -7.47 -24.14
CA GLU A 56 6.11 -6.20 -23.75
C GLU A 56 4.60 -6.36 -23.52
N LYS A 57 3.90 -6.99 -24.44
CA LYS A 57 2.46 -7.25 -24.32
C LYS A 57 2.13 -8.14 -23.12
N GLU A 58 2.91 -9.19 -22.91
CA GLU A 58 2.74 -10.09 -21.78
C GLU A 58 3.01 -9.36 -20.44
N ASN A 59 4.10 -8.60 -20.35
CA ASN A 59 4.41 -7.79 -19.16
C ASN A 59 3.31 -6.76 -18.89
N ALA A 60 2.80 -6.09 -19.91
CA ALA A 60 1.70 -5.14 -19.79
C ALA A 60 0.41 -5.82 -19.31
N SER A 61 0.08 -7.00 -19.87
CA SER A 61 -1.10 -7.80 -19.46
C SER A 61 -0.99 -8.26 -18.02
N ARG A 62 0.20 -8.74 -17.59
CA ARG A 62 0.46 -9.12 -16.19
C ARG A 62 0.38 -7.94 -15.24
N ALA A 63 0.96 -6.80 -15.61
CA ALA A 63 0.89 -5.58 -14.82
C ALA A 63 -0.57 -5.13 -14.64
N GLU A 64 -1.37 -5.14 -15.69
CA GLU A 64 -2.79 -4.81 -15.62
C GLU A 64 -3.58 -5.79 -14.75
N SER A 65 -3.31 -7.08 -14.90
CA SER A 65 -3.93 -8.13 -14.08
C SER A 65 -3.54 -7.97 -12.59
N LYS A 66 -2.28 -7.62 -12.29
CA LYS A 66 -1.81 -7.32 -10.93
C LYS A 66 -2.52 -6.08 -10.37
N ARG A 67 -2.58 -4.96 -11.12
CA ARG A 67 -3.28 -3.73 -10.70
C ARG A 67 -4.74 -4.00 -10.35
N ARG A 68 -5.42 -4.82 -11.15
CA ARG A 68 -6.83 -5.17 -10.95
C ARG A 68 -7.05 -6.04 -9.71
N ARG A 69 -6.11 -6.93 -9.39
CA ARG A 69 -6.19 -7.87 -8.27
C ARG A 69 -5.82 -7.25 -6.93
N LEU A 70 -4.82 -6.36 -6.88
CA LEU A 70 -4.28 -5.80 -5.65
C LEU A 70 -5.33 -5.13 -4.75
N PRO A 71 -6.25 -4.27 -5.25
CA PRO A 71 -7.28 -3.67 -4.39
C PRO A 71 -8.18 -4.69 -3.70
N GLY A 72 -8.56 -5.76 -4.39
CA GLY A 72 -9.35 -6.86 -3.80
C GLY A 72 -8.57 -7.65 -2.73
N GLN A 73 -7.25 -7.73 -2.85
CA GLN A 73 -6.38 -8.40 -1.87
C GLN A 73 -6.04 -7.52 -0.67
N ALA A 74 -6.14 -6.21 -0.80
CA ALA A 74 -5.84 -5.26 0.26
C ALA A 74 -6.81 -5.35 1.44
N GLY A 75 -8.07 -5.74 1.20
CA GLY A 75 -9.08 -5.85 2.25
C GLY A 75 -9.74 -4.51 2.61
N PHE A 76 -9.76 -3.55 1.70
CA PHE A 76 -10.46 -2.27 1.93
C PHE A 76 -11.95 -2.50 2.21
N PRO A 77 -12.55 -1.80 3.19
CA PRO A 77 -13.98 -1.91 3.49
C PRO A 77 -14.85 -1.34 2.37
N GLN A 78 -14.34 -0.36 1.64
CA GLN A 78 -14.96 0.27 0.48
C GLN A 78 -13.88 0.74 -0.49
N SER A 79 -14.19 0.76 -1.79
CA SER A 79 -13.33 1.44 -2.77
C SER A 79 -13.53 2.95 -2.66
N ARG A 80 -12.44 3.70 -2.47
CA ARG A 80 -12.44 5.17 -2.38
C ARG A 80 -11.39 5.72 -3.33
N PRO A 81 -11.79 6.21 -4.51
CA PRO A 81 -10.84 6.81 -5.45
C PRO A 81 -10.30 8.15 -4.91
N TRP A 82 -9.04 8.44 -5.22
CA TRP A 82 -8.35 9.67 -4.81
C TRP A 82 -9.13 10.96 -5.13
N ARG A 83 -9.83 10.99 -6.26
CA ARG A 83 -10.60 12.15 -6.71
C ARG A 83 -11.66 12.62 -5.72
N ASP A 84 -12.16 11.72 -4.89
CA ASP A 84 -13.19 12.03 -3.90
C ASP A 84 -12.59 12.58 -2.59
N THR A 85 -11.25 12.62 -2.48
CA THR A 85 -10.54 12.94 -1.23
C THR A 85 -10.14 14.41 -1.13
N THR A 86 -10.14 15.16 -2.23
CA THR A 86 -9.57 16.52 -2.34
C THR A 86 -10.44 17.64 -1.74
N GLY A 87 -11.38 17.32 -0.88
CA GLY A 87 -12.28 18.28 -0.23
C GLY A 87 -11.68 19.09 0.94
N GLY A 88 -10.42 19.52 0.90
CA GLY A 88 -9.90 20.58 1.79
C GLY A 88 -9.82 20.27 3.30
N MET A 89 -9.90 19.01 3.73
CA MET A 89 -9.98 18.64 5.15
C MET A 89 -8.65 18.24 5.80
N ALA A 90 -7.58 18.12 5.04
CA ALA A 90 -6.26 17.81 5.57
C ALA A 90 -5.35 19.02 5.43
N SER A 91 -4.80 19.51 6.52
CA SER A 91 -3.68 20.44 6.47
C SER A 91 -2.39 19.66 6.56
N PHE A 92 -1.56 19.83 5.54
CA PHE A 92 -0.21 19.29 5.54
C PHE A 92 0.70 20.26 6.29
N PRO A 93 1.60 19.78 7.18
CA PRO A 93 2.59 20.64 7.80
C PRO A 93 3.46 21.30 6.72
N ALA A 94 3.57 22.62 6.77
CA ALA A 94 4.30 23.41 5.77
C ALA A 94 5.83 23.29 5.88
N ASP A 95 6.34 22.61 6.90
CA ASP A 95 7.73 22.70 7.36
C ASP A 95 8.71 21.68 6.78
N ARG A 96 8.24 20.71 5.97
CA ARG A 96 9.13 19.76 5.28
C ARG A 96 8.68 19.45 3.86
N GLY A 97 8.80 20.43 2.98
CA GLY A 97 8.62 20.21 1.54
C GLY A 97 7.21 19.77 1.15
N SER A 98 6.76 20.19 0.00
CA SER A 98 5.43 19.92 -0.59
C SER A 98 5.22 18.45 -1.04
N GLU A 99 5.80 17.50 -0.32
CA GLU A 99 5.61 16.07 -0.63
C GLU A 99 4.20 15.66 -0.21
N GLN A 100 3.33 15.64 -1.19
CA GLN A 100 1.95 15.24 -0.99
C GLN A 100 1.89 13.71 -0.86
N PRO A 101 1.05 13.14 0.03
CA PRO A 101 0.91 11.69 0.21
C PRO A 101 0.59 10.93 -1.08
N GLU A 102 0.05 11.63 -2.07
CA GLU A 102 -0.24 11.11 -3.42
C GLU A 102 1.01 10.79 -4.23
N SER A 103 2.16 11.39 -3.92
CA SER A 103 3.44 11.05 -4.54
C SER A 103 3.92 9.65 -4.16
N LEU A 104 3.47 9.13 -3.01
CA LEU A 104 3.91 7.88 -2.39
C LEU A 104 5.43 7.81 -2.12
N GLU A 105 6.12 8.95 -2.10
CA GLU A 105 7.56 9.00 -1.82
C GLU A 105 7.89 8.48 -0.43
N PHE A 106 6.98 8.64 0.54
CA PHE A 106 7.12 8.06 1.87
C PHE A 106 7.19 6.52 1.83
N VAL A 107 6.49 5.88 0.87
CA VAL A 107 6.55 4.42 0.67
C VAL A 107 7.88 4.01 0.05
N ASP A 108 8.41 4.81 -0.87
CA ASP A 108 9.71 4.54 -1.51
C ASP A 108 10.88 4.70 -0.51
N ARG A 109 10.64 5.40 0.62
CA ARG A 109 11.62 5.64 1.69
C ARG A 109 11.38 4.80 2.94
N ASP A 110 10.40 3.88 2.90
CA ASP A 110 9.98 3.07 4.03
C ASP A 110 9.59 3.91 5.28
N GLU A 111 9.08 5.13 5.06
CA GLU A 111 8.62 6.04 6.12
C GLU A 111 7.18 5.73 6.52
N ASP A 112 6.84 5.97 7.78
CA ASP A 112 5.49 5.79 8.31
C ASP A 112 4.66 7.08 8.21
N LEU A 113 3.33 6.95 8.20
CA LEU A 113 2.40 8.06 8.16
C LEU A 113 1.32 7.92 9.25
N VAL A 114 1.23 8.91 10.13
CA VAL A 114 0.20 8.96 11.16
C VAL A 114 -0.88 9.96 10.76
N LEU A 115 -2.10 9.50 10.59
CA LEU A 115 -3.27 10.32 10.34
C LEU A 115 -4.00 10.57 11.68
N TYR A 116 -3.82 11.75 12.24
CA TYR A 116 -4.38 12.12 13.54
C TYR A 116 -5.47 13.19 13.40
N GLY A 117 -6.52 13.09 14.18
CA GLY A 117 -7.59 14.09 14.27
C GLY A 117 -8.93 13.52 14.70
N ASP A 118 -9.94 14.38 14.79
CA ASP A 118 -11.26 14.03 15.30
C ASP A 118 -12.01 12.98 14.48
N VAL A 119 -13.03 12.40 15.06
CA VAL A 119 -13.90 11.42 14.39
C VAL A 119 -14.64 12.09 13.23
N GLY A 120 -14.64 11.43 12.06
CA GLY A 120 -15.38 11.93 10.89
C GLY A 120 -14.65 12.95 10.03
N CYS A 121 -13.40 13.32 10.33
CA CYS A 121 -12.61 14.29 9.57
C CYS A 121 -11.92 13.74 8.31
N GLY A 122 -12.17 12.47 7.94
CA GLY A 122 -11.72 11.92 6.65
C GLY A 122 -10.44 11.09 6.68
N LYS A 123 -9.85 10.78 7.84
CA LYS A 123 -8.62 9.97 7.98
C LYS A 123 -8.69 8.63 7.24
N THR A 124 -9.70 7.81 7.56
CA THR A 124 -9.94 6.52 6.90
C THR A 124 -10.07 6.67 5.38
N HIS A 125 -10.77 7.73 4.94
CA HIS A 125 -10.95 8.01 3.52
C HIS A 125 -9.60 8.26 2.83
N LEU A 126 -8.76 9.13 3.42
CA LEU A 126 -7.42 9.40 2.89
C LEU A 126 -6.54 8.14 2.91
N ALA A 127 -6.55 7.37 4.00
CA ALA A 127 -5.78 6.13 4.10
C ALA A 127 -6.14 5.14 2.98
N ILE A 128 -7.44 4.93 2.71
CA ILE A 128 -7.91 4.07 1.63
C ILE A 128 -7.50 4.64 0.26
N ALA A 129 -7.62 5.95 0.06
CA ALA A 129 -7.27 6.59 -1.21
C ALA A 129 -5.77 6.45 -1.52
N ILE A 130 -4.89 6.64 -0.52
CA ILE A 130 -3.44 6.38 -0.64
C ILE A 130 -3.19 4.90 -0.95
N GLY A 131 -3.85 3.98 -0.24
CA GLY A 131 -3.73 2.55 -0.50
C GLY A 131 -4.16 2.15 -1.91
N MET A 132 -5.22 2.76 -2.44
CA MET A 132 -5.65 2.56 -3.82
C MET A 132 -4.63 3.08 -4.84
N LEU A 133 -4.01 4.24 -4.59
CA LEU A 133 -2.91 4.76 -5.40
C LEU A 133 -1.70 3.82 -5.38
N ALA A 134 -1.34 3.30 -4.20
CA ALA A 134 -0.27 2.31 -4.06
C ALA A 134 -0.55 1.05 -4.89
N CYS A 135 -1.78 0.52 -4.85
CA CYS A 135 -2.21 -0.60 -5.70
C CYS A 135 -2.07 -0.28 -7.20
N GLN A 136 -2.39 0.94 -7.63
CA GLN A 136 -2.20 1.38 -9.03
C GLN A 136 -0.71 1.40 -9.44
N ARG A 137 0.21 1.69 -8.49
CA ARG A 137 1.66 1.56 -8.68
C ARG A 137 2.19 0.14 -8.46
N MET A 138 1.29 -0.85 -8.37
CA MET A 138 1.60 -2.27 -8.18
C MET A 138 2.27 -2.59 -6.82
N ILE A 139 2.16 -1.71 -5.84
CA ILE A 139 2.58 -1.93 -4.45
C ILE A 139 1.49 -2.75 -3.76
N PRO A 140 1.82 -3.92 -3.17
CA PRO A 140 0.86 -4.69 -2.40
C PRO A 140 0.47 -3.93 -1.12
N VAL A 141 -0.82 -3.86 -0.84
CA VAL A 141 -1.36 -3.18 0.36
C VAL A 141 -2.11 -4.17 1.23
N ARG A 142 -2.05 -3.98 2.55
CA ARG A 142 -2.91 -4.64 3.53
C ARG A 142 -3.61 -3.58 4.37
N PHE A 143 -4.93 -3.67 4.44
CA PHE A 143 -5.76 -2.80 5.26
C PHE A 143 -6.35 -3.59 6.43
N PHE A 144 -6.26 -3.01 7.62
CA PHE A 144 -6.80 -3.56 8.85
C PHE A 144 -7.50 -2.47 9.65
N THR A 145 -8.58 -2.82 10.34
CA THR A 145 -9.04 -2.08 11.52
C THR A 145 -8.24 -2.56 12.73
N ALA A 146 -7.98 -1.73 13.73
CA ALA A 146 -7.03 -2.03 14.81
C ALA A 146 -7.27 -3.36 15.55
N SER A 147 -8.51 -3.79 15.72
CA SER A 147 -8.86 -5.08 16.32
C SER A 147 -8.63 -6.28 15.39
N SER A 148 -8.72 -6.07 14.09
CA SER A 148 -8.69 -7.14 13.08
C SER A 148 -7.34 -7.88 13.00
N PRO A 149 -6.15 -7.21 13.00
CA PRO A 149 -4.87 -7.91 12.96
C PRO A 149 -4.65 -8.76 14.20
N VAL A 150 -5.03 -8.27 15.39
CA VAL A 150 -4.89 -9.02 16.66
C VAL A 150 -5.69 -10.32 16.59
N MET A 151 -6.95 -10.25 16.20
CA MET A 151 -7.80 -11.43 16.08
C MET A 151 -7.26 -12.44 15.04
N ARG A 152 -6.76 -11.94 13.91
CA ARG A 152 -6.16 -12.80 12.86
C ARG A 152 -4.89 -13.47 13.33
N LEU A 153 -4.01 -12.73 14.00
CA LEU A 153 -2.75 -13.26 14.51
C LEU A 153 -2.97 -14.28 15.62
N ARG A 154 -3.92 -14.04 16.53
CA ARG A 154 -4.33 -15.02 17.54
C ARG A 154 -4.86 -16.30 16.91
N LYS A 155 -5.82 -16.18 16.00
CA LYS A 155 -6.32 -17.35 15.28
C LYS A 155 -5.22 -18.10 14.54
N ALA A 156 -4.31 -17.39 13.90
CA ALA A 156 -3.16 -18.00 13.24
C ALA A 156 -2.21 -18.70 14.24
N GLN A 157 -2.06 -18.16 15.44
CA GLN A 157 -1.29 -18.77 16.54
C GLN A 157 -1.97 -20.06 17.02
N ASP A 158 -3.28 -20.02 17.29
CA ASP A 158 -4.06 -21.19 17.70
C ASP A 158 -4.03 -22.31 16.64
N ASP A 159 -4.02 -21.94 15.37
CA ASP A 159 -3.94 -22.84 14.23
C ASP A 159 -2.49 -23.27 13.89
N ASN A 160 -1.47 -22.89 14.67
CA ASN A 160 -0.04 -23.08 14.37
C ASN A 160 0.41 -22.54 13.00
N ARG A 161 -0.17 -21.42 12.57
CA ARG A 161 0.11 -20.77 11.27
C ARG A 161 0.59 -19.32 11.40
N LEU A 162 1.03 -18.92 12.61
CA LEU A 162 1.45 -17.55 12.90
C LEU A 162 2.54 -17.06 11.93
N ASP A 163 3.60 -17.87 11.72
CA ASP A 163 4.67 -17.51 10.81
C ASP A 163 4.21 -17.29 9.36
N ALA A 164 3.24 -18.07 8.90
CA ALA A 164 2.67 -17.92 7.57
C ALA A 164 1.84 -16.62 7.45
N GLU A 165 1.11 -16.26 8.51
CA GLU A 165 0.34 -15.03 8.55
C GLU A 165 1.26 -13.80 8.64
N LEU A 166 2.28 -13.82 9.49
CA LEU A 166 3.32 -12.79 9.58
C LEU A 166 4.02 -12.59 8.22
N LYS A 167 4.43 -13.68 7.57
CA LYS A 167 4.98 -13.61 6.21
C LYS A 167 3.99 -13.06 5.17
N SER A 168 2.70 -13.34 5.33
CA SER A 168 1.65 -12.81 4.45
C SER A 168 1.51 -11.29 4.60
N ILE A 169 1.51 -10.79 5.84
CA ILE A 169 1.55 -9.35 6.14
C ILE A 169 2.86 -8.75 5.64
N GLY A 170 3.97 -9.47 5.86
CA GLY A 170 5.32 -9.11 5.46
C GLY A 170 5.54 -8.88 3.95
N ARG A 171 4.66 -9.39 3.10
CA ARG A 171 4.71 -9.18 1.63
C ARG A 171 4.07 -7.87 1.18
N ALA A 172 3.41 -7.15 2.09
CA ALA A 172 2.86 -5.85 1.78
C ALA A 172 3.96 -4.79 1.78
N GLY A 173 4.01 -3.94 0.75
CA GLY A 173 4.86 -2.75 0.75
C GLY A 173 4.22 -1.59 1.53
N LEU A 174 2.90 -1.67 1.78
CA LEU A 174 2.17 -0.69 2.58
C LEU A 174 1.14 -1.40 3.46
N VAL A 175 1.21 -1.14 4.76
CA VAL A 175 0.22 -1.60 5.74
C VAL A 175 -0.59 -0.41 6.22
N ILE A 176 -1.91 -0.54 6.28
CA ILE A 176 -2.82 0.49 6.80
C ILE A 176 -3.52 -0.08 8.02
N ILE A 177 -3.39 0.63 9.14
CA ILE A 177 -4.07 0.30 10.40
C ILE A 177 -5.02 1.45 10.72
N ASP A 178 -6.31 1.23 10.52
CA ASP A 178 -7.36 2.21 10.80
C ASP A 178 -7.94 2.01 12.21
N GLU A 179 -8.51 3.09 12.77
CA GLU A 179 -9.15 3.10 14.09
C GLU A 179 -8.21 2.72 15.26
N LEU A 180 -6.90 2.98 15.13
CA LEU A 180 -5.95 2.74 16.19
C LEU A 180 -6.32 3.59 17.43
N GLY A 181 -6.54 2.92 18.56
CA GLY A 181 -6.95 3.58 19.80
C GLY A 181 -8.45 3.59 20.08
N HIS A 182 -9.29 3.03 19.22
CA HIS A 182 -10.74 2.95 19.47
C HIS A 182 -11.11 1.94 20.55
N LEU A 183 -10.35 0.85 20.63
CA LEU A 183 -10.52 -0.21 21.63
C LEU A 183 -9.17 -0.52 22.27
N PRO A 184 -9.13 -0.76 23.58
CA PRO A 184 -7.92 -1.23 24.23
C PRO A 184 -7.54 -2.61 23.67
N ILE A 185 -6.26 -2.78 23.43
CA ILE A 185 -5.65 -4.04 23.00
C ILE A 185 -5.00 -4.66 24.24
N ASP A 186 -5.28 -5.91 24.52
CA ASP A 186 -4.61 -6.58 25.64
C ASP A 186 -3.11 -6.83 25.33
N ILE A 187 -2.36 -7.14 26.36
CA ILE A 187 -0.90 -7.27 26.31
C ILE A 187 -0.46 -8.29 25.23
N ASP A 188 -1.14 -9.43 25.13
CA ASP A 188 -0.78 -10.46 24.15
C ASP A 188 -1.09 -10.04 22.73
N GLY A 189 -2.20 -9.34 22.52
CA GLY A 189 -2.53 -8.73 21.22
C GLY A 189 -1.55 -7.62 20.82
N ALA A 190 -1.12 -6.81 21.81
CA ALA A 190 -0.10 -5.80 21.60
C ALA A 190 1.25 -6.43 21.18
N ARG A 191 1.65 -7.52 21.83
CA ARG A 191 2.87 -8.28 21.48
C ARG A 191 2.81 -8.83 20.05
N LEU A 192 1.69 -9.41 19.63
CA LEU A 192 1.50 -9.91 18.27
C LEU A 192 1.55 -8.79 17.22
N LEU A 193 0.93 -7.65 17.50
CA LEU A 193 1.03 -6.46 16.63
C LEU A 193 2.45 -5.92 16.57
N PHE A 194 3.14 -5.87 17.71
CA PHE A 194 4.52 -5.44 17.77
C PHE A 194 5.43 -6.38 16.99
N GLN A 195 5.24 -7.71 17.10
CA GLN A 195 5.98 -8.68 16.31
C GLN A 195 5.74 -8.50 14.81
N ALA A 196 4.48 -8.34 14.38
CA ALA A 196 4.17 -8.05 12.98
C ALA A 196 4.77 -6.72 12.49
N GLY A 197 4.86 -5.72 13.38
CA GLY A 197 5.52 -4.45 13.15
C GLY A 197 7.05 -4.55 13.16
N ALA A 198 7.62 -5.39 14.04
CA ALA A 198 9.07 -5.58 14.14
C ALA A 198 9.69 -6.12 12.86
N ASP A 199 9.02 -7.11 12.24
CA ASP A 199 9.43 -7.65 10.94
C ASP A 199 9.23 -6.64 9.78
N SER A 200 8.57 -5.50 10.08
CA SER A 200 8.25 -4.45 9.09
C SER A 200 9.23 -3.27 9.14
N TYR A 201 10.05 -3.20 10.19
CA TYR A 201 10.95 -2.08 10.41
C TYR A 201 11.94 -1.92 9.26
N GLU A 202 12.04 -0.72 8.69
CA GLU A 202 12.90 -0.37 7.56
C GLU A 202 12.71 -1.20 6.28
N THR A 203 11.57 -1.90 6.14
CA THR A 203 11.30 -2.72 4.95
C THR A 203 9.97 -2.40 4.29
N ARG A 204 9.15 -1.56 4.93
CA ARG A 204 7.84 -1.16 4.43
C ARG A 204 7.27 0.01 5.23
N SER A 205 6.33 0.71 4.65
CA SER A 205 5.62 1.83 5.28
C SER A 205 4.33 1.38 5.97
N VAL A 206 4.00 2.07 7.07
CA VAL A 206 2.75 1.89 7.79
C VAL A 206 1.96 3.21 7.81
N ILE A 207 0.68 3.16 7.47
CA ILE A 207 -0.27 4.25 7.73
C ILE A 207 -1.09 3.88 8.96
N SER A 208 -1.01 4.70 10.01
CA SER A 208 -1.82 4.55 11.21
C SER A 208 -2.84 5.68 11.29
N ALA A 209 -4.14 5.37 11.31
CA ALA A 209 -5.19 6.36 11.52
C ALA A 209 -5.74 6.28 12.94
N SER A 210 -5.67 7.38 13.68
CA SER A 210 -6.05 7.46 15.10
C SER A 210 -6.77 8.77 15.42
N ASN A 211 -7.65 8.71 16.40
CA ASN A 211 -8.26 9.87 17.05
C ASN A 211 -7.59 10.19 18.40
N LEU A 212 -6.62 9.39 18.82
CA LEU A 212 -5.86 9.62 20.05
C LEU A 212 -4.50 10.25 19.70
N GLU A 213 -4.10 11.23 20.53
CA GLU A 213 -2.73 11.72 20.50
C GLU A 213 -1.73 10.58 20.79
N SER A 214 -0.56 10.65 20.15
CA SER A 214 0.49 9.64 20.33
C SER A 214 0.85 9.43 21.81
N GLY A 215 0.85 10.48 22.62
CA GLY A 215 1.09 10.39 24.07
C GLY A 215 0.05 9.55 24.86
N ARG A 216 -1.10 9.27 24.27
CA ARG A 216 -2.16 8.43 24.87
C ARG A 216 -2.22 7.00 24.33
N TRP A 217 -1.34 6.64 23.43
CA TRP A 217 -1.30 5.28 22.88
C TRP A 217 -0.93 4.23 23.95
N GLY A 218 -0.25 4.67 25.04
CA GLY A 218 -0.04 3.82 26.22
C GLY A 218 -1.32 3.23 26.79
N ASP A 219 -2.39 4.02 26.77
CA ASP A 219 -3.73 3.59 27.25
C ASP A 219 -4.32 2.47 26.37
N VAL A 220 -3.87 2.36 25.11
CA VAL A 220 -4.38 1.41 24.13
C VAL A 220 -3.69 0.06 24.22
N PHE A 221 -2.36 0.07 24.43
CA PHE A 221 -1.55 -1.15 24.40
C PHE A 221 -1.50 -1.89 25.74
N GLY A 222 -2.07 -1.31 26.82
CA GLY A 222 -2.11 -1.94 28.15
C GLY A 222 -0.72 -2.16 28.79
N ASP A 223 0.36 -1.81 28.10
CA ASP A 223 1.75 -1.90 28.52
C ASP A 223 2.46 -0.62 28.08
N GLY A 224 2.92 0.17 29.06
CA GLY A 224 3.55 1.46 28.81
C GLY A 224 4.88 1.36 28.06
N ASP A 225 5.66 0.31 28.27
CA ASP A 225 6.97 0.13 27.65
C ASP A 225 6.81 -0.29 26.18
N MET A 226 5.86 -1.17 25.89
CA MET A 226 5.54 -1.56 24.51
C MET A 226 4.93 -0.42 23.72
N ALA A 227 4.06 0.37 24.37
CA ALA A 227 3.50 1.57 23.76
C ALA A 227 4.61 2.59 23.46
N ALA A 228 5.51 2.83 24.41
CA ALA A 228 6.64 3.73 24.21
C ALA A 228 7.51 3.29 23.05
N ALA A 229 7.85 2.00 22.95
CA ALA A 229 8.62 1.45 21.84
C ALA A 229 7.90 1.56 20.48
N ALA A 230 6.58 1.33 20.44
CA ALA A 230 5.79 1.49 19.22
C ALA A 230 5.68 2.97 18.79
N ILE A 231 5.49 3.86 19.76
CA ILE A 231 5.41 5.31 19.53
C ILE A 231 6.75 5.83 19.04
N ASP A 232 7.85 5.49 19.73
CA ASP A 232 9.20 5.91 19.38
C ASP A 232 9.52 5.53 17.92
N ARG A 233 9.15 4.34 17.53
CA ARG A 233 9.32 3.81 16.18
C ARG A 233 8.54 4.59 15.13
N ILE A 234 7.25 4.84 15.38
CA ILE A 234 6.37 5.56 14.46
C ILE A 234 6.73 7.05 14.40
N VAL A 235 7.13 7.65 15.53
CA VAL A 235 7.50 9.07 15.61
C VAL A 235 8.88 9.32 15.01
N HIS A 236 9.83 8.40 15.18
CA HIS A 236 11.19 8.54 14.67
C HIS A 236 11.28 8.46 13.16
N HIS A 237 10.49 7.60 12.53
CA HIS A 237 10.46 7.37 11.08
C HIS A 237 9.16 7.82 10.41
N GLY A 238 8.22 8.40 11.17
CA GLY A 238 6.89 8.74 10.70
C GLY A 238 6.64 10.23 10.55
N ARG A 239 5.69 10.55 9.68
CA ARG A 239 5.14 11.89 9.51
C ARG A 239 3.73 11.93 10.07
N ILE A 240 3.40 12.98 10.82
CA ILE A 240 2.07 13.18 11.38
C ILE A 240 1.30 14.17 10.52
N LEU A 241 0.23 13.70 9.91
CA LEU A 241 -0.77 14.54 9.26
C LEU A 241 -1.92 14.81 10.24
N ARG A 242 -2.10 16.08 10.59
CA ARG A 242 -3.18 16.51 11.48
C ARG A 242 -4.40 16.93 10.68
N PHE A 243 -5.53 16.32 10.98
CA PHE A 243 -6.82 16.65 10.41
C PHE A 243 -7.52 17.63 11.35
N HIS A 244 -7.91 18.77 10.81
CA HIS A 244 -8.69 19.79 11.50
C HIS A 244 -10.00 19.99 10.76
N GLY A 245 -11.08 20.19 11.49
CA GLY A 245 -12.37 20.54 10.90
C GLY A 245 -13.54 19.76 11.47
N GLU A 246 -14.75 20.22 11.12
CA GLU A 246 -15.97 19.57 11.54
C GLU A 246 -16.18 18.22 10.84
N SER A 247 -16.81 17.29 11.55
CA SER A 247 -17.13 15.98 11.01
C SER A 247 -17.96 16.07 9.72
N TYR A 248 -17.41 15.53 8.62
CA TYR A 248 -18.16 15.40 7.36
C TYR A 248 -19.46 14.62 7.53
N ARG A 249 -19.45 13.61 8.42
CA ARG A 249 -20.64 12.80 8.74
C ARG A 249 -21.75 13.64 9.38
N ASN A 250 -21.38 14.58 10.26
CA ASN A 250 -22.34 15.46 10.90
C ASN A 250 -22.94 16.50 9.91
N LYS A 251 -22.12 17.01 8.99
CA LYS A 251 -22.59 17.94 7.94
C LYS A 251 -23.59 17.33 6.97
N HIS A 252 -23.45 16.02 6.71
CA HIS A 252 -24.24 15.28 5.71
C HIS A 252 -25.19 14.25 6.37
N SER A 253 -25.46 14.40 7.67
CA SER A 253 -26.39 13.54 8.37
C SER A 253 -27.81 13.76 7.85
N LEU A 254 -28.50 12.66 7.53
CA LEU A 254 -29.93 12.66 7.21
C LEU A 254 -30.82 12.84 8.45
N MET A 255 -30.23 12.85 9.65
CA MET A 255 -30.92 13.05 10.93
C MET A 255 -30.84 14.52 11.35
N LYS A 256 -31.31 15.43 10.52
CA LYS A 256 -31.57 16.82 10.89
C LYS A 256 -33.05 17.05 11.02
#